data_31321e1949dd4f75c2308c139d9f53d7
#
_entry.id   31321e1949dd4f75c2308c139d9f53d7
#
_cell.length_a   1.000
_cell.length_b   1.000
_cell.length_c   1.000
_cell.angle_alpha   90.00
_cell.angle_beta   90.00
_cell.angle_gamma   90.00
#
_symmetry.space_group_name_H-M   'P 1'
#
loop_
_entity.id
_entity.type
_entity.pdbx_description
1 polymer ?
#
loop_
_entity_poly.entity_id
_entity_poly.type
_entity_poly.pdbx_seq_one_letter_code
_entity_poly.pdbx_strand_id
1 'polypeptide(L)'
;QLQAIIQKNISDSEFGVEDMGQQIGLSRVQLYRKVKAMTGSSVVDLLRKARLAKARRLLETRSMSVSEVAYEVGFSAPSYFTKCFKEEYGMLPGDVGNVMK
;
A
#
# COMPACT_ATOMS: atom_id res chain seq x y z
N GLN A 1 -12.35 4.06 -10.36
CA GLN A 1 -13.12 3.36 -9.33
C GLN A 1 -12.23 2.58 -8.39
N LEU A 2 -11.42 1.68 -8.95
CA LEU A 2 -10.55 0.84 -8.13
C LEU A 2 -9.55 1.68 -7.34
N GLN A 3 -8.91 2.63 -7.98
CA GLN A 3 -7.96 3.51 -7.32
C GLN A 3 -8.61 4.34 -6.21
N ALA A 4 -9.81 4.83 -6.45
CA ALA A 4 -10.52 5.61 -5.43
C ALA A 4 -10.80 4.76 -4.19
N ILE A 5 -11.22 3.51 -4.38
CA ILE A 5 -11.49 2.62 -3.27
C ILE A 5 -10.21 2.29 -2.50
N ILE A 6 -9.12 2.04 -3.21
CA ILE A 6 -7.84 1.77 -2.58
C ILE A 6 -7.39 2.97 -1.74
N GLN A 7 -7.44 4.17 -2.29
CA GLN A 7 -7.00 5.37 -1.57
C GLN A 7 -7.86 5.66 -0.35
N LYS A 8 -9.16 5.42 -0.47
CA LYS A 8 -10.08 5.65 0.66
C LYS A 8 -9.79 4.74 1.85
N ASN A 9 -9.36 3.50 1.58
CA ASN A 9 -9.20 2.49 2.62
C ASN A 9 -7.75 2.16 2.95
N ILE A 10 -6.82 2.90 2.39
CA ILE A 10 -5.40 2.55 2.46
C ILE A 10 -4.87 2.49 3.89
N SER A 11 -5.40 3.32 4.80
CA SER A 11 -4.96 3.37 6.18
C SER A 11 -5.54 2.27 7.06
N ASP A 12 -6.49 1.51 6.54
CA ASP A 12 -7.12 0.43 7.28
C ASP A 12 -6.36 -0.87 7.03
N SER A 13 -5.63 -1.33 8.04
CA SER A 13 -4.83 -2.56 7.91
C SER A 13 -5.69 -3.81 7.73
N GLU A 14 -6.97 -3.73 8.09
CA GLU A 14 -7.90 -4.84 7.93
C GLU A 14 -8.56 -4.86 6.55
N PHE A 15 -8.40 -3.80 5.77
CA PHE A 15 -8.99 -3.74 4.44
C PHE A 15 -8.27 -4.71 3.51
N GLY A 16 -9.01 -5.62 2.92
CA GLY A 16 -8.44 -6.64 2.05
C GLY A 16 -9.24 -6.85 0.78
N VAL A 17 -8.92 -7.95 0.11
CA VAL A 17 -9.52 -8.27 -1.19
C VAL A 17 -11.03 -8.41 -1.12
N GLU A 18 -11.54 -9.06 -0.07
CA GLU A 18 -12.98 -9.25 0.06
C GLU A 18 -13.72 -7.94 0.26
N ASP A 19 -13.14 -7.06 1.09
CA ASP A 19 -13.74 -5.74 1.31
C ASP A 19 -13.77 -4.93 0.02
N MET A 20 -12.69 -5.00 -0.73
CA MET A 20 -12.61 -4.31 -2.02
C MET A 20 -13.67 -4.84 -2.98
N GLY A 21 -13.83 -6.15 -3.04
CA GLY A 21 -14.84 -6.77 -3.89
C GLY A 21 -16.25 -6.34 -3.50
N GLN A 22 -16.54 -6.28 -2.21
CA GLN A 22 -17.85 -5.86 -1.74
C GLN A 22 -18.17 -4.42 -2.15
N GLN A 23 -17.18 -3.53 -2.04
CA GLN A 23 -17.40 -2.13 -2.41
C GLN A 23 -17.59 -1.93 -3.91
N ILE A 24 -17.00 -2.81 -4.72
CA ILE A 24 -17.14 -2.74 -6.17
C ILE A 24 -18.34 -3.55 -6.67
N GLY A 25 -18.81 -4.51 -5.87
CA GLY A 25 -19.91 -5.38 -6.26
C GLY A 25 -19.45 -6.61 -7.02
N LEU A 26 -18.20 -7.04 -6.81
CA LEU A 26 -17.65 -8.23 -7.45
C LEU A 26 -17.27 -9.27 -6.42
N SER A 27 -17.37 -10.56 -6.81
CA SER A 27 -16.84 -11.62 -5.98
C SER A 27 -15.32 -11.57 -6.00
N ARG A 28 -14.70 -12.29 -5.06
CA ARG A 28 -13.24 -12.35 -4.96
C ARG A 28 -12.62 -12.84 -6.27
N VAL A 29 -13.20 -13.90 -6.86
CA VAL A 29 -12.68 -14.47 -8.10
C VAL A 29 -12.81 -13.48 -9.26
N GLN A 30 -13.97 -12.82 -9.36
CA GLN A 30 -14.19 -11.83 -10.40
C GLN A 30 -13.21 -10.65 -10.27
N LEU A 31 -12.99 -10.21 -9.05
CA LEU A 31 -12.07 -9.11 -8.79
C LEU A 31 -10.64 -9.47 -9.18
N TYR A 32 -10.19 -10.67 -8.79
CA TYR A 32 -8.85 -11.14 -9.16
C TYR A 32 -8.66 -11.17 -10.66
N ARG A 33 -9.64 -11.73 -11.37
CA ARG A 33 -9.54 -11.82 -12.83
C ARG A 33 -9.49 -10.45 -13.48
N LYS A 34 -10.36 -9.55 -13.04
CA LYS A 34 -10.45 -8.23 -13.65
C LYS A 34 -9.18 -7.42 -13.40
N VAL A 35 -8.69 -7.40 -12.17
CA VAL A 35 -7.50 -6.66 -11.84
C VAL A 35 -6.28 -7.21 -12.57
N LYS A 36 -6.14 -8.53 -12.61
CA LYS A 36 -5.02 -9.15 -13.31
C LYS A 36 -5.05 -8.81 -14.79
N ALA A 37 -6.23 -8.85 -15.40
CA ALA A 37 -6.39 -8.54 -16.82
C ALA A 37 -6.04 -7.07 -17.12
N MET A 38 -6.41 -6.16 -16.21
CA MET A 38 -6.21 -4.73 -16.43
C MET A 38 -4.80 -4.26 -16.12
N THR A 39 -4.15 -4.85 -15.13
CA THR A 39 -2.89 -4.33 -14.60
C THR A 39 -1.72 -5.31 -14.69
N GLY A 40 -1.99 -6.58 -14.89
CA GLY A 40 -0.96 -7.62 -14.86
C GLY A 40 -0.51 -8.00 -13.45
N SER A 41 -1.06 -7.36 -12.42
CA SER A 41 -0.68 -7.59 -11.02
C SER A 41 -1.87 -8.09 -10.22
N SER A 42 -1.59 -8.79 -9.12
CA SER A 42 -2.66 -9.23 -8.23
C SER A 42 -3.23 -8.06 -7.43
N VAL A 43 -4.43 -8.25 -6.89
CA VAL A 43 -5.07 -7.23 -6.05
C VAL A 43 -4.21 -6.95 -4.82
N VAL A 44 -3.65 -7.99 -4.21
CA VAL A 44 -2.80 -7.84 -3.02
C VAL A 44 -1.58 -6.98 -3.33
N ASP A 45 -0.95 -7.22 -4.48
CA ASP A 45 0.21 -6.45 -4.89
C ASP A 45 -0.15 -4.99 -5.15
N LEU A 46 -1.29 -4.74 -5.78
CA LEU A 46 -1.73 -3.37 -6.04
C LEU A 46 -1.96 -2.62 -4.73
N LEU A 47 -2.61 -3.25 -3.77
CA LEU A 47 -2.88 -2.62 -2.49
C LEU A 47 -1.58 -2.32 -1.75
N ARG A 48 -0.66 -3.29 -1.74
CA ARG A 48 0.64 -3.11 -1.09
C ARG A 48 1.43 -1.98 -1.73
N LYS A 49 1.47 -1.93 -3.07
CA LYS A 49 2.19 -0.87 -3.77
C LYS A 49 1.59 0.50 -3.50
N ALA A 50 0.27 0.59 -3.43
CA ALA A 50 -0.40 1.85 -3.12
C ALA A 50 -0.05 2.33 -1.72
N ARG A 51 -0.01 1.41 -0.75
CA ARG A 51 0.39 1.74 0.61
C ARG A 51 1.84 2.23 0.68
N LEU A 52 2.73 1.54 -0.03
CA LEU A 52 4.14 1.93 -0.06
C LEU A 52 4.35 3.28 -0.75
N ALA A 53 3.60 3.56 -1.80
CA ALA A 53 3.70 4.85 -2.49
C ALA A 53 3.27 6.00 -1.57
N LYS A 54 2.18 5.81 -0.83
CA LYS A 54 1.74 6.82 0.13
C LYS A 54 2.78 6.99 1.24
N ALA A 55 3.34 5.87 1.71
CA ALA A 55 4.37 5.92 2.75
C ALA A 55 5.57 6.74 2.29
N ARG A 56 6.01 6.54 1.05
CA ARG A 56 7.15 7.29 0.53
C ARG A 56 6.88 8.79 0.56
N ARG A 57 5.68 9.20 0.15
CA ARG A 57 5.32 10.63 0.19
C ARG A 57 5.35 11.18 1.62
N LEU A 58 4.83 10.40 2.58
CA LEU A 58 4.84 10.82 3.98
C LEU A 58 6.25 10.90 4.54
N LEU A 59 7.11 9.95 4.18
CA LEU A 59 8.49 9.95 4.64
C LEU A 59 9.27 11.14 4.07
N GLU A 60 8.94 11.56 2.87
CA GLU A 60 9.59 12.73 2.26
C GLU A 60 9.31 14.00 3.02
N THR A 61 8.16 14.08 3.68
CA THR A 61 7.82 15.27 4.49
C THR A 61 8.56 15.29 5.82
N ARG A 62 9.05 14.15 6.28
CA ARG A 62 9.79 13.99 7.53
C ARG A 62 9.01 14.43 8.76
N SER A 63 7.69 14.41 8.67
CA SER A 63 6.83 14.81 9.78
C SER A 63 6.45 13.65 10.70
N MET A 64 6.75 12.41 10.29
CA MET A 64 6.38 11.22 11.03
C MET A 64 7.57 10.27 11.09
N SER A 65 7.61 9.48 12.17
CA SER A 65 8.63 8.41 12.26
C SER A 65 8.29 7.28 11.29
N VAL A 66 9.25 6.41 11.04
CA VAL A 66 9.04 5.24 10.18
C VAL A 66 7.90 4.38 10.71
N SER A 67 7.86 4.14 12.03
CA SER A 67 6.78 3.35 12.64
C SER A 67 5.43 4.00 12.46
N GLU A 68 5.36 5.31 12.66
CA GLU A 68 4.11 6.05 12.47
C GLU A 68 3.62 5.96 11.04
N VAL A 69 4.53 6.09 10.08
CA VAL A 69 4.17 5.98 8.67
C VAL A 69 3.65 4.58 8.36
N ALA A 70 4.31 3.55 8.89
CA ALA A 70 3.87 2.17 8.64
C ALA A 70 2.41 1.98 9.05
N TYR A 71 2.05 2.43 10.26
CA TYR A 71 0.67 2.30 10.73
C TYR A 71 -0.28 3.20 9.96
N GLU A 72 0.15 4.40 9.62
CA GLU A 72 -0.70 5.34 8.89
C GLU A 72 -1.11 4.80 7.52
N VAL A 73 -0.23 4.06 6.86
CA VAL A 73 -0.55 3.52 5.53
C VAL A 73 -1.09 2.09 5.59
N GLY A 74 -1.46 1.62 6.77
CA GLY A 74 -2.19 0.36 6.88
C GLY A 74 -1.36 -0.89 7.09
N PHE A 75 -0.07 -0.79 7.37
CA PHE A 75 0.71 -1.96 7.77
C PHE A 75 0.50 -2.21 9.26
N SER A 76 0.37 -3.48 9.62
CA SER A 76 0.16 -3.84 11.02
C SER A 76 1.47 -4.02 11.79
N ALA A 77 2.60 -4.11 11.10
CA ALA A 77 3.90 -4.29 11.73
C ALA A 77 4.96 -3.48 10.99
N PRO A 78 5.70 -2.60 11.72
CA PRO A 78 6.76 -1.81 11.08
C PRO A 78 7.88 -2.65 10.46
N SER A 79 8.19 -3.81 11.03
CA SER A 79 9.23 -4.67 10.48
C SER A 79 8.87 -5.19 9.10
N TYR A 80 7.62 -5.60 8.93
CA TYR A 80 7.14 -6.05 7.63
C TYR A 80 7.09 -4.89 6.62
N PHE A 81 6.65 -3.74 7.08
CA PHE A 81 6.65 -2.53 6.25
C PHE A 81 8.06 -2.22 5.74
N THR A 82 9.06 -2.25 6.61
CA THR A 82 10.45 -1.98 6.23
C THR A 82 10.93 -2.95 5.17
N LYS A 83 10.61 -4.23 5.34
CA LYS A 83 10.99 -5.25 4.35
C LYS A 83 10.35 -4.97 2.99
N CYS A 84 9.06 -4.70 2.98
CA CYS A 84 8.33 -4.43 1.73
C CYS A 84 8.84 -3.16 1.06
N PHE A 85 9.10 -2.13 1.85
CA PHE A 85 9.58 -0.85 1.32
C PHE A 85 10.95 -1.03 0.65
N LYS A 86 11.85 -1.75 1.32
CA LYS A 86 13.17 -2.00 0.75
C LYS A 86 13.09 -2.81 -0.54
N GLU A 87 12.19 -3.81 -0.58
CA GLU A 87 12.02 -4.60 -1.79
C GLU A 87 11.48 -3.77 -2.95
N GLU A 88 10.59 -2.83 -2.65
CA GLU A 88 9.98 -2.01 -3.70
C GLU A 88 10.91 -0.91 -4.19
N TYR A 89 11.62 -0.23 -3.30
CA TYR A 89 12.37 0.97 -3.63
C TYR A 89 13.89 0.82 -3.56
N GLY A 90 14.39 -0.30 -3.07
CA GLY A 90 15.82 -0.53 -2.98
C GLY A 90 16.52 0.24 -1.87
N MET A 91 15.77 0.88 -0.97
CA MET A 91 16.32 1.61 0.16
C MET A 91 15.45 1.45 1.38
N LEU A 92 15.99 1.70 2.56
CA LEU A 92 15.23 1.63 3.79
C LEU A 92 14.33 2.86 3.93
N PRO A 93 13.17 2.71 4.59
CA PRO A 93 12.28 3.87 4.79
C PRO A 93 12.96 5.03 5.49
N GLY A 94 13.85 4.74 6.43
CA GLY A 94 14.56 5.79 7.17
C GLY A 94 15.52 6.59 6.33
N ASP A 95 15.88 6.11 5.15
CA ASP A 95 16.84 6.79 4.28
C ASP A 95 16.19 7.71 3.25
N VAL A 96 14.86 7.74 3.18
CA VAL A 96 14.15 8.47 2.12
C VAL A 96 14.50 9.95 2.13
N GLY A 97 14.42 10.62 3.25
CA GLY A 97 14.72 12.04 3.33
C GLY A 97 16.19 12.36 3.07
N ASN A 98 17.08 11.42 3.39
CA ASN A 98 18.51 11.64 3.23
C ASN A 98 18.92 11.59 1.77
N VAL A 99 18.31 10.71 1.00
CA VAL A 99 18.62 10.58 -0.42
C VAL A 99 18.23 11.83 -1.21
N MET A 100 17.20 12.51 -0.76
CA MET A 100 16.69 13.71 -1.43
C MET A 100 17.59 14.94 -1.27
N LYS A 101 18.55 14.85 -0.42
CA LYS A 101 19.50 15.95 -0.24
C LYS A 101 20.59 15.90 -1.28
#